data_35a581b844268529c60f297756aaa6e8
#
_entry.id   35a581b844268529c60f297756aaa6e8
#
_cell.length_a   1.000
_cell.length_b   1.000
_cell.length_c   1.000
_cell.angle_alpha   90.00
_cell.angle_beta   90.00
_cell.angle_gamma   90.00
#
_symmetry.space_group_name_H-M   'P 1'
#
loop_
_entity.id
_entity.type
_entity.pdbx_description
1 polymer ?
#
loop_
_entity_poly.entity_id
_entity_poly.type
_entity_poly.pdbx_seq_one_letter_code
_entity_poly.pdbx_strand_id
1 'polypeptide(L)'
;MIKLRALEPEDIDFLYQLENEEALWEVSDTQLPFAKHLLQDYIRNAQQDIYEAKQYRYVITFEEGTPMGCVDLYDFSPKHHRAAVGIALLPVYRGKGYAKEALQQLITHTQQYLDLHQLIAYIPADNEVSIRLFEGVGFCCSGVQKDWLYSQGVYKDMLLYQNIFR
;
A
#
# COMPACT_ATOMS: atom_id res chain seq x y z
N MET A 1 -18.48 -5.95 -3.57
CA MET A 1 -17.43 -6.74 -2.92
C MET A 1 -16.16 -6.72 -3.75
N ILE A 2 -15.02 -6.74 -3.11
CA ILE A 2 -13.71 -6.67 -3.78
C ILE A 2 -12.89 -7.92 -3.51
N LYS A 3 -11.82 -8.09 -4.30
CA LYS A 3 -10.86 -9.19 -4.13
C LYS A 3 -9.43 -8.65 -4.16
N LEU A 4 -8.53 -9.36 -3.49
CA LEU A 4 -7.09 -9.15 -3.58
C LEU A 4 -6.50 -10.31 -4.38
N ARG A 5 -5.65 -10.01 -5.35
CA ARG A 5 -4.99 -11.03 -6.16
C ARG A 5 -3.55 -10.64 -6.51
N ALA A 6 -2.81 -11.58 -7.03
CA ALA A 6 -1.46 -11.32 -7.52
C ALA A 6 -1.48 -10.39 -8.73
N LEU A 7 -0.35 -9.70 -8.92
CA LEU A 7 -0.12 -8.87 -10.09
C LEU A 7 0.10 -9.78 -11.32
N GLU A 8 -0.57 -9.48 -12.43
CA GLU A 8 -0.53 -10.27 -13.66
C GLU A 8 0.03 -9.45 -14.82
N PRO A 9 0.57 -10.09 -15.88
CA PRO A 9 1.07 -9.36 -17.05
C PRO A 9 0.04 -8.43 -17.69
N GLU A 10 -1.23 -8.79 -17.64
CA GLU A 10 -2.33 -7.99 -18.21
C GLU A 10 -2.58 -6.70 -17.46
N ASP A 11 -1.99 -6.53 -16.27
CA ASP A 11 -2.16 -5.33 -15.44
C ASP A 11 -1.30 -4.16 -15.90
N ILE A 12 -0.54 -4.30 -16.97
CA ILE A 12 0.43 -3.26 -17.38
C ILE A 12 -0.21 -1.88 -17.59
N ASP A 13 -1.34 -1.79 -18.27
CA ASP A 13 -1.97 -0.50 -18.53
C ASP A 13 -2.53 0.13 -17.26
N PHE A 14 -3.12 -0.69 -16.40
CA PHE A 14 -3.58 -0.26 -15.08
C PHE A 14 -2.41 0.24 -14.23
N LEU A 15 -1.33 -0.53 -14.16
CA LEU A 15 -0.17 -0.17 -13.35
C LEU A 15 0.51 1.11 -13.87
N TYR A 16 0.59 1.25 -15.20
CA TYR A 16 1.11 2.45 -15.83
C TYR A 16 0.30 3.70 -15.43
N GLN A 17 -1.00 3.58 -15.41
CA GLN A 17 -1.89 4.66 -14.97
C GLN A 17 -1.70 4.95 -13.47
N LEU A 18 -1.69 3.93 -12.63
CA LEU A 18 -1.61 4.10 -11.18
C LEU A 18 -0.26 4.69 -10.76
N GLU A 19 0.86 4.16 -11.26
CA GLU A 19 2.20 4.59 -10.86
C GLU A 19 2.55 5.99 -11.37
N ASN A 20 1.90 6.44 -12.45
CA ASN A 20 2.09 7.79 -12.98
C ASN A 20 1.08 8.81 -12.46
N GLU A 21 0.27 8.43 -11.46
CA GLU A 21 -0.64 9.36 -10.78
C GLU A 21 0.18 10.27 -9.85
N GLU A 22 0.41 11.51 -10.26
CA GLU A 22 1.29 12.45 -9.54
C GLU A 22 0.83 12.72 -8.11
N ALA A 23 -0.48 12.65 -7.85
CA ALA A 23 -1.01 12.85 -6.50
C ALA A 23 -0.49 11.81 -5.49
N LEU A 24 0.00 10.66 -5.96
CA LEU A 24 0.55 9.60 -5.10
C LEU A 24 2.06 9.71 -4.90
N TRP A 25 2.74 10.56 -5.68
CA TRP A 25 4.21 10.61 -5.69
C TRP A 25 4.81 11.08 -4.37
N GLU A 26 4.14 11.96 -3.66
CA GLU A 26 4.61 12.44 -2.36
C GLU A 26 4.80 11.30 -1.36
N VAL A 27 3.87 10.36 -1.33
CA VAL A 27 3.90 9.24 -0.39
C VAL A 27 4.67 8.04 -0.92
N SER A 28 4.93 7.96 -2.23
CA SER A 28 5.65 6.84 -2.85
C SER A 28 7.12 7.12 -3.12
N ASP A 29 7.62 8.28 -2.73
CA ASP A 29 8.99 8.74 -3.00
C ASP A 29 9.33 8.84 -4.50
N THR A 30 8.32 8.95 -5.35
CA THR A 30 8.50 9.03 -6.79
C THR A 30 8.74 10.47 -7.20
N GLN A 31 9.73 10.69 -8.07
CA GLN A 31 10.09 12.02 -8.57
C GLN A 31 9.96 12.12 -10.09
N LEU A 32 9.97 11.01 -10.80
CA LEU A 32 9.96 10.95 -12.24
C LEU A 32 8.90 9.97 -12.74
N PRO A 33 8.33 10.20 -13.93
CA PRO A 33 7.35 9.28 -14.49
C PRO A 33 7.98 7.94 -14.84
N PHE A 34 7.17 6.89 -14.75
CA PHE A 34 7.58 5.54 -15.09
C PHE A 34 7.35 5.24 -16.57
N ALA A 35 8.35 4.70 -17.23
CA ALA A 35 8.17 4.16 -18.58
C ALA A 35 7.47 2.81 -18.51
N LYS A 36 6.65 2.50 -19.52
CA LYS A 36 5.87 1.27 -19.55
C LYS A 36 6.74 0.02 -19.50
N HIS A 37 7.88 0.01 -20.20
CA HIS A 37 8.75 -1.16 -20.19
C HIS A 37 9.40 -1.44 -18.83
N LEU A 38 9.65 -0.41 -18.03
CA LEU A 38 10.15 -0.60 -16.66
C LEU A 38 9.08 -1.28 -15.79
N LEU A 39 7.82 -0.90 -15.97
CA LEU A 39 6.73 -1.53 -15.25
C LEU A 39 6.48 -2.95 -15.72
N GLN A 40 6.72 -3.25 -17.00
CA GLN A 40 6.67 -4.62 -17.50
C GLN A 40 7.73 -5.50 -16.84
N ASP A 41 8.94 -4.98 -16.67
CA ASP A 41 10.00 -5.69 -15.96
C ASP A 41 9.67 -5.88 -14.48
N TYR A 42 9.08 -4.86 -13.85
CA TYR A 42 8.61 -4.97 -12.47
C TYR A 42 7.56 -6.08 -12.33
N ILE A 43 6.58 -6.14 -13.22
CA ILE A 43 5.55 -7.18 -13.19
C ILE A 43 6.18 -8.57 -13.36
N ARG A 44 7.13 -8.69 -14.29
CA ARG A 44 7.82 -9.96 -14.54
C ARG A 44 8.57 -10.45 -13.30
N ASN A 45 9.15 -9.53 -12.53
CA ASN A 45 9.90 -9.85 -11.32
C ASN A 45 9.06 -9.91 -10.05
N ALA A 46 7.78 -9.53 -10.12
CA ALA A 46 6.89 -9.49 -8.96
C ALA A 46 6.45 -10.88 -8.49
N GLN A 47 6.87 -11.93 -9.17
CA GLN A 47 6.62 -13.33 -8.80
C GLN A 47 7.59 -13.84 -7.72
N GLN A 48 8.49 -13.00 -7.23
CA GLN A 48 9.44 -13.40 -6.21
C GLN A 48 8.74 -13.74 -4.91
N ASP A 49 9.33 -14.69 -4.18
CA ASP A 49 8.89 -15.08 -2.86
C ASP A 49 8.96 -13.88 -1.90
N ILE A 50 7.90 -13.63 -1.15
CA ILE A 50 7.87 -12.55 -0.16
C ILE A 50 8.98 -12.69 0.88
N TYR A 51 9.41 -13.91 1.20
CA TYR A 51 10.50 -14.15 2.16
C TYR A 51 11.86 -13.70 1.62
N GLU A 52 12.05 -13.72 0.31
CA GLU A 52 13.25 -13.20 -0.33
C GLU A 52 13.13 -11.71 -0.63
N ALA A 53 12.05 -11.30 -1.27
CA ALA A 53 11.83 -9.91 -1.70
C ALA A 53 11.54 -8.97 -0.54
N LYS A 54 11.01 -9.49 0.58
CA LYS A 54 10.55 -8.71 1.74
C LYS A 54 9.43 -7.73 1.39
N GLN A 55 8.75 -7.98 0.28
CA GLN A 55 7.63 -7.16 -0.18
C GLN A 55 6.75 -7.97 -1.11
N TYR A 56 5.47 -7.57 -1.20
CA TYR A 56 4.52 -8.17 -2.11
C TYR A 56 3.41 -7.19 -2.44
N ARG A 57 3.03 -7.12 -3.71
CA ARG A 57 1.93 -6.26 -4.17
C ARG A 57 0.71 -7.09 -4.52
N TYR A 58 -0.43 -6.71 -3.93
CA TYR A 58 -1.74 -7.24 -4.29
C TYR A 58 -2.46 -6.23 -5.16
N VAL A 59 -3.14 -6.70 -6.20
CA VAL A 59 -4.06 -5.87 -6.97
C VAL A 59 -5.45 -5.98 -6.33
N ILE A 60 -6.09 -4.83 -6.13
CA ILE A 60 -7.45 -4.75 -5.61
C ILE A 60 -8.38 -4.71 -6.81
N THR A 61 -9.32 -5.64 -6.90
CA THR A 61 -10.25 -5.71 -8.03
C THR A 61 -11.70 -5.79 -7.55
N PHE A 62 -12.63 -5.40 -8.43
CA PHE A 62 -14.02 -5.85 -8.31
C PHE A 62 -14.11 -7.35 -8.55
N GLU A 63 -15.24 -7.97 -8.20
CA GLU A 63 -15.41 -9.43 -8.37
C GLU A 63 -15.25 -9.88 -9.82
N GLU A 64 -15.68 -9.06 -10.79
CA GLU A 64 -15.54 -9.39 -12.22
C GLU A 64 -14.12 -9.20 -12.75
N GLY A 65 -13.20 -8.64 -11.95
CA GLY A 65 -11.78 -8.57 -12.28
C GLY A 65 -11.24 -7.19 -12.63
N THR A 66 -12.06 -6.15 -12.74
CA THR A 66 -11.55 -4.80 -13.03
C THR A 66 -10.65 -4.30 -11.91
N PRO A 67 -9.38 -3.97 -12.19
CA PRO A 67 -8.47 -3.47 -11.17
C PRO A 67 -8.80 -2.02 -10.78
N MET A 68 -8.71 -1.72 -9.49
CA MET A 68 -8.99 -0.39 -8.97
C MET A 68 -7.84 0.24 -8.20
N GLY A 69 -6.87 -0.54 -7.80
CA GLY A 69 -5.74 -0.08 -7.01
C GLY A 69 -4.83 -1.21 -6.60
N CYS A 70 -3.87 -0.89 -5.74
CA CYS A 70 -2.94 -1.86 -5.18
C CYS A 70 -2.83 -1.68 -3.67
N VAL A 71 -2.59 -2.78 -2.97
CA VAL A 71 -2.18 -2.76 -1.57
C VAL A 71 -0.87 -3.53 -1.45
N ASP A 72 0.10 -2.91 -0.79
CA ASP A 72 1.46 -3.43 -0.71
C ASP A 72 1.81 -3.81 0.71
N LEU A 73 2.48 -4.96 0.86
CA LEU A 73 3.26 -5.27 2.05
C LEU A 73 4.72 -4.99 1.70
N TYR A 74 5.44 -4.33 2.61
CA TYR A 74 6.87 -4.08 2.44
C TYR A 74 7.56 -4.10 3.80
N ASP A 75 8.88 -4.06 3.82
CA ASP A 75 9.65 -4.23 5.04
C ASP A 75 9.20 -5.47 5.82
N PHE A 76 8.89 -6.55 5.10
CA PHE A 76 8.42 -7.79 5.68
C PHE A 76 9.54 -8.43 6.52
N SER A 77 9.26 -8.63 7.81
CA SER A 77 10.18 -9.27 8.73
C SER A 77 9.52 -10.52 9.31
N PRO A 78 9.80 -11.70 8.74
CA PRO A 78 9.22 -12.94 9.27
C PRO A 78 9.73 -13.25 10.68
N LYS A 79 10.99 -12.87 10.99
CA LYS A 79 11.55 -13.08 12.33
C LYS A 79 10.77 -12.31 13.40
N HIS A 80 10.37 -11.08 13.10
CA HIS A 80 9.70 -10.21 14.07
C HIS A 80 8.18 -10.15 13.84
N HIS A 81 7.67 -10.94 12.91
CA HIS A 81 6.23 -11.07 12.63
C HIS A 81 5.56 -9.73 12.34
N ARG A 82 6.18 -8.91 11.49
CA ARG A 82 5.63 -7.61 11.10
C ARG A 82 5.89 -7.27 9.64
N ALA A 83 5.07 -6.37 9.12
CA ALA A 83 5.28 -5.74 7.81
C ALA A 83 4.67 -4.35 7.81
N ALA A 84 5.15 -3.50 6.92
CA ALA A 84 4.51 -2.23 6.63
C ALA A 84 3.49 -2.42 5.51
N VAL A 85 2.48 -1.56 5.48
CA VAL A 85 1.42 -1.60 4.48
C VAL A 85 1.25 -0.25 3.82
N GLY A 86 1.10 -0.24 2.49
CA GLY A 86 0.72 0.93 1.72
C GLY A 86 -0.46 0.60 0.83
N ILE A 87 -1.30 1.57 0.52
CA ILE A 87 -2.46 1.37 -0.33
C ILE A 87 -2.67 2.57 -1.25
N ALA A 88 -3.04 2.31 -2.49
CA ALA A 88 -3.35 3.34 -3.47
C ALA A 88 -4.50 2.89 -4.36
N LEU A 89 -5.46 3.78 -4.59
CA LEU A 89 -6.56 3.58 -5.51
C LEU A 89 -6.49 4.59 -6.64
N LEU A 90 -6.95 4.20 -7.84
CA LEU A 90 -7.22 5.16 -8.90
C LEU A 90 -8.24 6.18 -8.41
N PRO A 91 -8.11 7.47 -8.84
CA PRO A 91 -8.96 8.55 -8.31
C PRO A 91 -10.46 8.27 -8.40
N VAL A 92 -10.90 7.64 -9.48
CA VAL A 92 -12.32 7.37 -9.73
C VAL A 92 -12.94 6.41 -8.70
N TYR A 93 -12.11 5.63 -8.01
CA TYR A 93 -12.60 4.65 -7.02
C TYR A 93 -12.45 5.11 -5.57
N ARG A 94 -11.91 6.31 -5.35
CA ARG A 94 -11.71 6.85 -3.99
C ARG A 94 -13.03 7.31 -3.37
N GLY A 95 -13.06 7.31 -2.01
CA GLY A 95 -14.20 7.82 -1.26
C GLY A 95 -15.43 6.92 -1.25
N LYS A 96 -15.28 5.63 -1.59
CA LYS A 96 -16.40 4.68 -1.71
C LYS A 96 -16.29 3.49 -0.77
N GLY A 97 -15.30 3.50 0.13
CA GLY A 97 -15.12 2.41 1.11
C GLY A 97 -14.29 1.22 0.63
N TYR A 98 -13.80 1.23 -0.60
CA TYR A 98 -13.03 0.11 -1.13
C TYR A 98 -11.68 -0.08 -0.43
N ALA A 99 -11.00 1.02 -0.09
CA ALA A 99 -9.72 0.93 0.61
C ALA A 99 -9.88 0.28 1.98
N LYS A 100 -10.93 0.63 2.70
CA LYS A 100 -11.23 0.03 4.00
C LYS A 100 -11.47 -1.47 3.89
N GLU A 101 -12.26 -1.88 2.91
CA GLU A 101 -12.54 -3.31 2.67
C GLU A 101 -11.24 -4.06 2.29
N ALA A 102 -10.40 -3.46 1.44
CA ALA A 102 -9.13 -4.05 1.05
C ALA A 102 -8.20 -4.24 2.25
N LEU A 103 -8.09 -3.24 3.13
CA LEU A 103 -7.27 -3.34 4.33
C LEU A 103 -7.79 -4.39 5.29
N GLN A 104 -9.10 -4.51 5.46
CA GLN A 104 -9.70 -5.54 6.31
C GLN A 104 -9.39 -6.93 5.80
N GLN A 105 -9.47 -7.15 4.48
CA GLN A 105 -9.10 -8.44 3.88
C GLN A 105 -7.60 -8.72 4.04
N LEU A 106 -6.75 -7.71 3.85
CA LEU A 106 -5.31 -7.86 4.02
C LEU A 106 -4.95 -8.23 5.46
N ILE A 107 -5.54 -7.56 6.44
CA ILE A 107 -5.31 -7.85 7.86
C ILE A 107 -5.62 -9.32 8.15
N THR A 108 -6.78 -9.80 7.72
CA THR A 108 -7.16 -11.20 7.90
C THR A 108 -6.17 -12.14 7.22
N HIS A 109 -5.80 -11.82 5.99
CA HIS A 109 -4.85 -12.63 5.21
C HIS A 109 -3.48 -12.73 5.89
N THR A 110 -2.96 -11.60 6.39
CA THR A 110 -1.63 -11.58 7.03
C THR A 110 -1.61 -12.36 8.34
N GLN A 111 -2.72 -12.38 9.07
CA GLN A 111 -2.83 -13.20 10.27
C GLN A 111 -2.91 -14.69 9.94
N GLN A 112 -3.67 -15.07 8.93
CA GLN A 112 -3.92 -16.47 8.59
C GLN A 112 -2.74 -17.13 7.87
N TYR A 113 -2.10 -16.42 6.95
CA TYR A 113 -1.15 -17.03 6.01
C TYR A 113 0.29 -16.58 6.20
N LEU A 114 0.52 -15.41 6.79
CA LEU A 114 1.88 -14.87 6.97
C LEU A 114 2.31 -14.85 8.43
N ASP A 115 1.45 -15.26 9.34
CA ASP A 115 1.74 -15.34 10.77
C ASP A 115 2.24 -14.02 11.34
N LEU A 116 1.69 -12.91 10.88
CA LEU A 116 2.09 -11.60 11.36
C LEU A 116 1.42 -11.27 12.70
N HIS A 117 2.17 -10.59 13.56
CA HIS A 117 1.70 -10.08 14.84
C HIS A 117 1.20 -8.63 14.70
N GLN A 118 1.76 -7.89 13.75
CA GLN A 118 1.37 -6.49 13.54
C GLN A 118 1.62 -6.03 12.11
N LEU A 119 0.88 -4.99 11.74
CA LEU A 119 1.12 -4.19 10.55
C LEU A 119 1.43 -2.76 10.94
N ILE A 120 2.31 -2.12 10.17
CA ILE A 120 2.73 -0.73 10.37
C ILE A 120 2.31 0.08 9.15
N ALA A 121 1.89 1.33 9.37
CA ALA A 121 1.64 2.28 8.30
C ALA A 121 2.34 3.60 8.59
N TYR A 122 3.01 4.16 7.59
CA TYR A 122 3.63 5.47 7.66
C TYR A 122 2.73 6.45 6.94
N ILE A 123 2.21 7.46 7.66
CA ILE A 123 1.21 8.38 7.12
C ILE A 123 1.70 9.81 7.30
N PRO A 124 1.78 10.61 6.21
CA PRO A 124 2.07 12.04 6.35
C PRO A 124 1.07 12.71 7.29
N ALA A 125 1.56 13.58 8.17
CA ALA A 125 0.74 14.16 9.22
C ALA A 125 -0.46 14.98 8.72
N ASP A 126 -0.39 15.49 7.50
CA ASP A 126 -1.47 16.26 6.88
C ASP A 126 -2.42 15.40 6.02
N ASN A 127 -2.21 14.11 5.93
CA ASN A 127 -3.06 13.22 5.14
C ASN A 127 -4.21 12.67 5.99
N GLU A 128 -5.22 13.52 6.21
CA GLU A 128 -6.35 13.19 7.08
C GLU A 128 -7.17 12.02 6.54
N VAL A 129 -7.27 11.87 5.23
CA VAL A 129 -8.01 10.77 4.61
C VAL A 129 -7.40 9.42 4.99
N SER A 130 -6.07 9.29 4.85
CA SER A 130 -5.36 8.06 5.24
C SER A 130 -5.41 7.83 6.75
N ILE A 131 -5.26 8.88 7.56
CA ILE A 131 -5.36 8.76 9.02
C ILE A 131 -6.70 8.15 9.40
N ARG A 132 -7.80 8.69 8.89
CA ARG A 132 -9.14 8.16 9.18
C ARG A 132 -9.32 6.73 8.67
N LEU A 133 -8.78 6.44 7.48
CA LEU A 133 -8.86 5.11 6.90
C LEU A 133 -8.18 4.07 7.81
N PHE A 134 -6.93 4.32 8.19
CA PHE A 134 -6.16 3.38 9.00
C PHE A 134 -6.70 3.26 10.42
N GLU A 135 -7.11 4.38 11.03
CA GLU A 135 -7.77 4.33 12.34
C GLU A 135 -9.06 3.52 12.29
N GLY A 136 -9.80 3.63 11.19
CA GLY A 136 -11.05 2.90 10.99
C GLY A 136 -10.88 1.37 10.88
N VAL A 137 -9.67 0.89 10.66
CA VAL A 137 -9.38 -0.56 10.60
C VAL A 137 -8.47 -1.03 11.74
N GLY A 138 -8.32 -0.22 12.78
CA GLY A 138 -7.67 -0.65 14.02
C GLY A 138 -6.22 -0.19 14.23
N PHE A 139 -5.70 0.68 13.38
CA PHE A 139 -4.36 1.24 13.58
C PHE A 139 -4.42 2.41 14.58
N CYS A 140 -3.38 2.53 15.38
CA CYS A 140 -3.20 3.62 16.35
C CYS A 140 -1.84 4.28 16.15
N CYS A 141 -1.79 5.61 16.34
CA CYS A 141 -0.53 6.34 16.24
C CYS A 141 0.40 5.98 17.41
N SER A 142 1.62 5.59 17.10
CA SER A 142 2.62 5.23 18.11
C SER A 142 3.85 6.13 18.08
N GLY A 143 3.98 7.02 17.11
CA GLY A 143 5.12 7.90 17.03
C GLY A 143 5.01 8.93 15.92
N VAL A 144 5.90 9.93 15.98
CA VAL A 144 5.99 11.01 15.01
C VAL A 144 7.46 11.20 14.63
N GLN A 145 7.72 11.23 13.33
CA GLN A 145 9.03 11.59 12.79
C GLN A 145 8.96 13.00 12.26
N LYS A 146 9.72 13.90 12.89
CA LYS A 146 9.69 15.34 12.59
C LYS A 146 10.44 15.64 11.29
N ASP A 147 9.89 16.58 10.50
CA ASP A 147 10.51 17.07 9.26
C ASP A 147 10.98 15.93 8.33
N TRP A 148 10.19 14.87 8.26
CA TRP A 148 10.56 13.64 7.59
C TRP A 148 10.38 13.68 6.08
N LEU A 149 9.38 14.42 5.61
CA LEU A 149 9.08 14.57 4.20
C LEU A 149 9.36 16.00 3.75
N TYR A 150 9.91 16.13 2.54
CA TYR A 150 10.13 17.42 1.92
C TYR A 150 9.31 17.48 0.62
N SER A 151 8.45 18.47 0.48
CA SER A 151 7.65 18.67 -0.72
C SER A 151 7.43 20.14 -0.96
N GLN A 152 7.81 20.63 -2.15
CA GLN A 152 7.57 21.99 -2.60
C GLN A 152 8.01 23.07 -1.59
N GLY A 153 9.20 22.90 -1.02
CA GLY A 153 9.78 23.85 -0.09
C GLY A 153 9.30 23.73 1.36
N VAL A 154 8.46 22.75 1.66
CA VAL A 154 7.90 22.57 2.99
C VAL A 154 8.27 21.19 3.54
N TYR A 155 8.68 21.15 4.81
CA TYR A 155 8.89 19.90 5.53
C TYR A 155 7.60 19.47 6.23
N LYS A 156 7.33 18.17 6.22
CA LYS A 156 6.17 17.58 6.88
C LYS A 156 6.59 16.45 7.79
N ASP A 157 5.84 16.28 8.87
CA ASP A 157 6.03 15.16 9.78
C ASP A 157 5.43 13.87 9.21
N MET A 158 6.02 12.74 9.56
CA MET A 158 5.51 11.42 9.25
C MET A 158 5.01 10.77 10.52
N LEU A 159 3.79 10.28 10.51
CA LEU A 159 3.20 9.54 11.63
C LEU A 159 3.45 8.05 11.46
N LEU A 160 3.80 7.38 12.55
CA LEU A 160 3.91 5.93 12.60
C LEU A 160 2.65 5.36 13.25
N TYR A 161 1.94 4.53 12.50
CA TYR A 161 0.74 3.84 12.96
C TYR A 161 1.00 2.35 13.07
N GLN A 162 0.44 1.72 14.11
CA GLN A 162 0.57 0.29 14.32
C GLN A 162 -0.81 -0.33 14.56
N ASN A 163 -1.01 -1.51 13.98
CA ASN A 163 -2.13 -2.39 14.32
C ASN A 163 -1.53 -3.69 14.85
N ILE A 164 -1.57 -3.86 16.16
CA ILE A 164 -1.03 -5.04 16.85
C ILE A 164 -2.17 -6.01 17.07
N PHE A 165 -2.03 -7.21 16.52
CA PHE A 165 -3.06 -8.26 16.61
C PHE A 165 -2.95 -8.97 17.96
N ARG A 166 -4.00 -8.86 18.78
CA ARG A 166 -4.00 -9.42 20.14
C ARG A 166 -5.16 -10.39 20.35
#